data_6838a988c73bb61ee278825c840b1536
#
_entry.id   6838a988c73bb61ee278825c840b1536
#
_cell.length_a   1.000
_cell.length_b   1.000
_cell.length_c   1.000
_cell.angle_alpha   90.00
_cell.angle_beta   90.00
_cell.angle_gamma   90.00
#
_symmetry.space_group_name_H-M   'P 1'
#
loop_
_entity.id
_entity.type
_entity.pdbx_description
1 polymer ?
#
loop_
_entity_poly.entity_id
_entity_poly.type
_entity_poly.pdbx_seq_one_letter_code
_entity_poly.pdbx_strand_id
1 'polypeptide(L)'
;MQNSDSLISIAGLNCDELIKNLGLAQKYRAKQIFKWIADGAKSFDEMTNLPEQMRKDLAQKAVLRSSSITQKLVDPDGTVKLQLNLQDGSCVETVLLLDGKGRKTACVSCQVGCAMGCAFCKTGTLGFSRNLTASEIVEQFLYLEDECEKLDNIVFMGMGEPMFNLPAIRKAIEVLTSPEGRNLSPRRITLSTCGVIKGIYDLADNGPKIRLAVSLTTANPELREKLMPIAKSNPLN
;
A
#
# COMPACT_ATOMS: atom_id res chain seq x y z
N MET A 1 -3.31 -33.97 -3.59
CA MET A 1 -3.07 -32.66 -2.98
C MET A 1 -3.68 -31.65 -3.94
N GLN A 2 -4.89 -31.19 -3.64
CA GLN A 2 -5.60 -30.19 -4.45
C GLN A 2 -4.90 -28.85 -4.23
N ASN A 3 -4.38 -28.25 -5.30
CA ASN A 3 -4.02 -26.83 -5.33
C ASN A 3 -5.30 -26.07 -4.96
N SER A 4 -5.35 -25.50 -3.77
CA SER A 4 -6.31 -24.43 -3.49
C SER A 4 -5.84 -23.24 -4.34
N ASP A 5 -6.41 -23.08 -5.53
CA ASP A 5 -6.25 -21.86 -6.32
C ASP A 5 -6.73 -20.70 -5.44
N SER A 6 -5.81 -20.02 -4.79
CA SER A 6 -6.13 -18.84 -4.01
C SER A 6 -6.69 -17.79 -4.97
N LEU A 7 -7.88 -17.24 -4.66
CA LEU A 7 -8.51 -16.19 -5.46
C LEU A 7 -7.55 -15.02 -5.67
N ILE A 8 -7.53 -14.47 -6.87
CA ILE A 8 -6.64 -13.37 -7.24
C ILE A 8 -7.15 -12.08 -6.57
N SER A 9 -6.30 -11.41 -5.76
CA SER A 9 -6.60 -10.05 -5.31
C SER A 9 -6.40 -9.06 -6.46
N ILE A 10 -7.43 -8.28 -6.75
CA ILE A 10 -7.46 -7.38 -7.91
C ILE A 10 -7.32 -5.89 -7.55
N ALA A 11 -7.21 -5.55 -6.25
CA ALA A 11 -7.10 -4.16 -5.81
C ALA A 11 -5.89 -3.42 -6.40
N GLY A 12 -4.77 -4.12 -6.59
CA GLY A 12 -3.53 -3.55 -7.11
C GLY A 12 -3.32 -3.71 -8.62
N LEU A 13 -4.34 -4.15 -9.37
CA LEU A 13 -4.23 -4.36 -10.81
C LEU A 13 -4.72 -3.13 -11.59
N ASN A 14 -3.99 -2.74 -12.65
CA ASN A 14 -4.45 -1.75 -13.61
C ASN A 14 -5.42 -2.39 -14.64
N CYS A 15 -6.01 -1.58 -15.54
CA CYS A 15 -7.00 -2.06 -16.51
C CYS A 15 -6.47 -3.17 -17.43
N ASP A 16 -5.22 -3.09 -17.88
CA ASP A 16 -4.63 -4.10 -18.78
C ASP A 16 -4.40 -5.43 -18.04
N GLU A 17 -3.99 -5.35 -16.77
CA GLU A 17 -3.83 -6.53 -15.93
C GLU A 17 -5.18 -7.15 -15.55
N LEU A 18 -6.21 -6.34 -15.30
CA LEU A 18 -7.57 -6.84 -15.09
C LEU A 18 -8.07 -7.63 -16.33
N ILE A 19 -7.80 -7.10 -17.53
CA ILE A 19 -8.15 -7.82 -18.78
C ILE A 19 -7.47 -9.18 -18.81
N LYS A 20 -6.14 -9.19 -18.60
CA LYS A 20 -5.32 -10.40 -18.66
C LYS A 20 -5.71 -11.43 -17.59
N ASN A 21 -5.78 -11.00 -16.34
CA ASN A 21 -5.98 -11.92 -15.21
C ASN A 21 -7.40 -12.44 -15.09
N LEU A 22 -8.40 -11.64 -15.49
CA LEU A 22 -9.82 -12.03 -15.42
C LEU A 22 -10.36 -12.60 -16.74
N GLY A 23 -9.54 -12.57 -17.82
CA GLY A 23 -9.96 -13.06 -19.15
C GLY A 23 -11.06 -12.20 -19.75
N LEU A 24 -11.02 -10.87 -19.58
CA LEU A 24 -12.08 -9.97 -20.05
C LEU A 24 -11.96 -9.75 -21.56
N ALA A 25 -13.03 -10.05 -22.30
CA ALA A 25 -13.07 -9.84 -23.75
C ALA A 25 -13.12 -8.35 -24.15
N GLN A 26 -13.59 -7.47 -23.26
CA GLN A 26 -13.92 -6.09 -23.58
C GLN A 26 -13.22 -5.12 -22.63
N LYS A 27 -12.39 -4.22 -23.19
CA LYS A 27 -11.59 -3.23 -22.41
C LYS A 27 -12.44 -2.34 -21.51
N TYR A 28 -13.65 -1.94 -21.94
CA TYR A 28 -14.49 -1.08 -21.11
C TYR A 28 -14.97 -1.77 -19.83
N ARG A 29 -15.05 -3.11 -19.81
CA ARG A 29 -15.38 -3.88 -18.59
C ARG A 29 -14.28 -3.77 -17.53
N ALA A 30 -13.03 -3.80 -17.95
CA ALA A 30 -11.92 -3.57 -17.03
C ALA A 30 -11.98 -2.17 -16.39
N LYS A 31 -12.32 -1.14 -17.18
CA LYS A 31 -12.51 0.24 -16.67
C LYS A 31 -13.67 0.33 -15.67
N GLN A 32 -14.78 -0.38 -15.94
CA GLN A 32 -15.90 -0.44 -14.99
C GLN A 32 -15.47 -1.08 -13.66
N ILE A 33 -14.83 -2.24 -13.72
CA ILE A 33 -14.32 -2.95 -12.52
C ILE A 33 -13.31 -2.06 -11.78
N PHE A 34 -12.34 -1.49 -12.50
CA PHE A 34 -11.32 -0.62 -11.95
C PHE A 34 -11.92 0.59 -11.21
N LYS A 35 -12.95 1.21 -11.81
CA LYS A 35 -13.66 2.33 -11.19
C LYS A 35 -14.38 1.91 -9.91
N TRP A 36 -15.05 0.76 -9.91
CA TRP A 36 -15.71 0.24 -8.72
C TRP A 36 -14.74 -0.05 -7.57
N ILE A 37 -13.57 -0.64 -7.88
CA ILE A 37 -12.50 -0.84 -6.89
C ILE A 37 -12.05 0.51 -6.32
N ALA A 38 -11.79 1.47 -7.18
CA ALA A 38 -11.35 2.80 -6.79
C ALA A 38 -12.40 3.60 -5.98
N ASP A 39 -13.68 3.31 -6.17
CA ASP A 39 -14.79 3.88 -5.41
C ASP A 39 -15.09 3.10 -4.11
N GLY A 40 -14.28 2.08 -3.79
CA GLY A 40 -14.35 1.36 -2.52
C GLY A 40 -15.33 0.20 -2.48
N ALA A 41 -15.79 -0.32 -3.62
CA ALA A 41 -16.68 -1.50 -3.67
C ALA A 41 -16.12 -2.64 -2.81
N LYS A 42 -17.00 -3.31 -2.06
CA LYS A 42 -16.66 -4.40 -1.12
C LYS A 42 -17.00 -5.77 -1.69
N SER A 43 -17.88 -5.81 -2.69
CA SER A 43 -18.27 -7.04 -3.36
C SER A 43 -18.52 -6.81 -4.86
N PHE A 44 -18.45 -7.87 -5.65
CA PHE A 44 -18.84 -7.80 -7.06
C PHE A 44 -20.34 -7.53 -7.25
N ASP A 45 -21.18 -7.83 -6.26
CA ASP A 45 -22.62 -7.60 -6.34
C ASP A 45 -22.98 -6.11 -6.38
N GLU A 46 -22.13 -5.25 -5.82
CA GLU A 46 -22.27 -3.80 -5.90
C GLU A 46 -22.06 -3.25 -7.31
N MET A 47 -21.37 -3.99 -8.19
CA MET A 47 -21.03 -3.56 -9.55
C MET A 47 -22.23 -3.66 -10.51
N THR A 48 -23.26 -2.88 -10.24
CA THR A 48 -24.59 -2.99 -10.90
C THR A 48 -24.58 -2.71 -12.41
N ASN A 49 -23.55 -2.07 -12.94
CA ASN A 49 -23.34 -1.86 -14.37
C ASN A 49 -22.68 -3.06 -15.09
N LEU A 50 -22.37 -4.15 -14.34
CA LEU A 50 -21.94 -5.43 -14.89
C LEU A 50 -23.12 -6.42 -14.93
N PRO A 51 -23.21 -7.29 -15.96
CA PRO A 51 -24.20 -8.36 -15.99
C PRO A 51 -24.10 -9.25 -14.73
N GLU A 52 -25.23 -9.70 -14.21
CA GLU A 52 -25.28 -10.53 -13.00
C GLU A 52 -24.40 -11.79 -13.13
N GLN A 53 -24.50 -12.51 -14.27
CA GLN A 53 -23.70 -13.70 -14.50
C GLN A 53 -22.20 -13.38 -14.44
N MET A 54 -21.77 -12.25 -15.03
CA MET A 54 -20.37 -11.81 -14.99
C MET A 54 -19.91 -11.54 -13.56
N ARG A 55 -20.73 -10.93 -12.72
CA ARG A 55 -20.39 -10.69 -11.30
C ARG A 55 -20.19 -12.01 -10.55
N LYS A 56 -21.05 -13.01 -10.78
CA LYS A 56 -20.92 -14.35 -10.22
C LYS A 56 -19.65 -15.06 -10.70
N ASP A 57 -19.34 -14.96 -11.99
CA ASP A 57 -18.12 -15.57 -12.57
C ASP A 57 -16.84 -14.91 -12.01
N LEU A 58 -16.85 -13.59 -11.82
CA LEU A 58 -15.74 -12.86 -11.24
C LEU A 58 -15.50 -13.25 -9.77
N ALA A 59 -16.55 -13.41 -8.97
CA ALA A 59 -16.46 -13.81 -7.57
C ALA A 59 -15.88 -15.21 -7.37
N GLN A 60 -15.94 -16.08 -8.40
CA GLN A 60 -15.31 -17.40 -8.38
C GLN A 60 -13.79 -17.36 -8.68
N LYS A 61 -13.27 -16.29 -9.27
CA LYS A 61 -11.90 -16.17 -9.75
C LYS A 61 -11.06 -15.17 -8.94
N ALA A 62 -11.71 -14.19 -8.34
CA ALA A 62 -11.03 -13.06 -7.75
C ALA A 62 -11.74 -12.54 -6.49
N VAL A 63 -10.99 -11.78 -5.70
CA VAL A 63 -11.49 -10.99 -4.57
C VAL A 63 -11.09 -9.53 -4.74
N LEU A 64 -11.95 -8.62 -4.28
CA LEU A 64 -11.65 -7.19 -4.28
C LEU A 64 -10.60 -6.85 -3.23
N ARG A 65 -10.67 -7.48 -2.08
CA ARG A 65 -9.72 -7.35 -0.99
C ARG A 65 -9.39 -8.75 -0.46
N SER A 66 -8.11 -9.05 -0.37
CA SER A 66 -7.59 -10.35 0.09
C SER A 66 -7.25 -10.37 1.57
N SER A 67 -7.11 -9.20 2.17
CA SER A 67 -6.86 -9.02 3.60
C SER A 67 -8.15 -8.77 4.38
N SER A 68 -8.07 -8.83 5.71
CA SER A 68 -9.19 -8.56 6.61
C SER A 68 -8.73 -7.76 7.83
N ILE A 69 -9.59 -6.88 8.36
CA ILE A 69 -9.33 -6.16 9.61
C ILE A 69 -9.49 -7.11 10.78
N THR A 70 -8.44 -7.27 11.59
CA THR A 70 -8.46 -8.08 12.83
C THR A 70 -8.52 -7.23 14.08
N GLN A 71 -8.02 -5.99 14.02
CA GLN A 71 -8.09 -5.06 15.13
C GLN A 71 -8.26 -3.63 14.61
N LYS A 72 -9.06 -2.85 15.32
CA LYS A 72 -9.26 -1.42 15.11
C LYS A 72 -9.09 -0.69 16.43
N LEU A 73 -8.21 0.29 16.46
CA LEU A 73 -8.01 1.20 17.59
C LEU A 73 -8.33 2.61 17.13
N VAL A 74 -9.03 3.36 17.95
CA VAL A 74 -9.40 4.76 17.68
C VAL A 74 -8.94 5.61 18.85
N ASP A 75 -8.08 6.58 18.56
CA ASP A 75 -7.61 7.53 19.56
C ASP A 75 -8.59 8.71 19.72
N PRO A 76 -8.54 9.44 20.86
CA PRO A 76 -9.44 10.56 21.12
C PRO A 76 -9.37 11.69 20.08
N ASP A 77 -8.26 11.84 19.35
CA ASP A 77 -8.09 12.80 18.26
C ASP A 77 -8.69 12.35 16.93
N GLY A 78 -9.30 11.15 16.91
CA GLY A 78 -9.89 10.56 15.71
C GLY A 78 -8.91 9.75 14.85
N THR A 79 -7.62 9.66 15.21
CA THR A 79 -6.65 8.77 14.57
C THR A 79 -7.11 7.32 14.67
N VAL A 80 -7.12 6.60 13.54
CA VAL A 80 -7.55 5.19 13.49
C VAL A 80 -6.37 4.32 13.09
N LYS A 81 -6.03 3.32 13.91
CA LYS A 81 -5.07 2.28 13.56
C LYS A 81 -5.80 0.96 13.28
N LEU A 82 -5.54 0.39 12.13
CA LEU A 82 -6.05 -0.91 11.72
C LEU A 82 -4.91 -1.93 11.68
N GLN A 83 -5.17 -3.12 12.20
CA GLN A 83 -4.36 -4.30 11.97
C GLN A 83 -5.04 -5.14 10.89
N LEU A 84 -4.31 -5.44 9.82
CA LEU A 84 -4.79 -6.25 8.71
C LEU A 84 -4.12 -7.62 8.75
N ASN A 85 -4.92 -8.68 8.67
CA ASN A 85 -4.47 -10.05 8.46
C ASN A 85 -4.43 -10.32 6.96
N LEU A 86 -3.28 -10.76 6.46
CA LEU A 86 -3.03 -11.07 5.04
C LEU A 86 -3.36 -12.54 4.75
N GLN A 87 -3.46 -12.93 3.47
CA GLN A 87 -3.83 -14.30 3.08
C GLN A 87 -2.90 -15.38 3.63
N ASP A 88 -1.63 -15.07 3.85
CA ASP A 88 -0.64 -16.00 4.42
C ASP A 88 -0.62 -16.02 5.95
N GLY A 89 -1.55 -15.34 6.60
CA GLY A 89 -1.64 -15.22 8.06
C GLY A 89 -0.70 -14.16 8.65
N SER A 90 0.12 -13.50 7.85
CA SER A 90 0.93 -12.36 8.32
C SER A 90 0.04 -11.16 8.65
N CYS A 91 0.53 -10.29 9.55
CA CYS A 91 -0.18 -9.07 9.93
C CYS A 91 0.63 -7.82 9.60
N VAL A 92 -0.07 -6.76 9.20
CA VAL A 92 0.50 -5.43 9.06
C VAL A 92 -0.41 -4.39 9.69
N GLU A 93 0.17 -3.25 10.08
CA GLU A 93 -0.58 -2.11 10.60
C GLU A 93 -0.67 -1.01 9.54
N THR A 94 -1.80 -0.31 9.54
CA THR A 94 -2.01 0.91 8.75
C THR A 94 -2.77 1.94 9.58
N VAL A 95 -2.54 3.24 9.35
CA VAL A 95 -3.06 4.29 10.21
C VAL A 95 -3.69 5.41 9.40
N LEU A 96 -4.92 5.79 9.76
CA LEU A 96 -5.52 7.05 9.35
C LEU A 96 -5.04 8.15 10.29
N LEU A 97 -4.28 9.10 9.75
CA LEU A 97 -3.80 10.26 10.48
C LEU A 97 -4.68 11.47 10.17
N LEU A 98 -5.11 12.16 11.20
CA LEU A 98 -5.85 13.42 11.10
C LEU A 98 -4.94 14.57 11.54
N ASP A 99 -4.89 15.66 10.76
CA ASP A 99 -4.24 16.88 11.24
C ASP A 99 -5.27 17.90 11.76
N GLY A 100 -4.79 18.89 12.52
CA GLY A 100 -5.64 19.94 13.09
C GLY A 100 -6.38 20.82 12.05
N LYS A 101 -6.15 20.59 10.73
CA LYS A 101 -6.81 21.26 9.61
C LYS A 101 -7.80 20.32 8.89
N GLY A 102 -8.07 19.15 9.42
CA GLY A 102 -9.00 18.17 8.87
C GLY A 102 -8.45 17.36 7.69
N ARG A 103 -7.14 17.40 7.39
CA ARG A 103 -6.54 16.55 6.36
C ARG A 103 -6.47 15.12 6.84
N LYS A 104 -6.85 14.20 5.96
CA LYS A 104 -6.91 12.76 6.17
C LYS A 104 -5.78 12.10 5.39
N THR A 105 -4.83 11.50 6.11
CA THR A 105 -3.63 10.89 5.52
C THR A 105 -3.57 9.42 5.83
N ALA A 106 -3.47 8.58 4.79
CA ALA A 106 -3.19 7.17 4.94
C ALA A 106 -1.69 6.95 5.20
N CYS A 107 -1.34 6.37 6.34
CA CYS A 107 0.00 5.87 6.63
C CYS A 107 0.02 4.36 6.38
N VAL A 108 0.67 3.93 5.30
CA VAL A 108 0.65 2.55 4.84
C VAL A 108 1.98 1.84 5.02
N SER A 109 1.90 0.53 5.24
CA SER A 109 3.02 -0.39 5.31
C SER A 109 3.40 -0.90 3.92
N CYS A 110 4.67 -1.26 3.72
CA CYS A 110 5.18 -1.82 2.47
C CYS A 110 5.88 -3.18 2.63
N GLN A 111 6.09 -3.64 3.86
CA GLN A 111 6.68 -4.95 4.17
C GLN A 111 5.99 -5.56 5.40
N VAL A 112 6.05 -6.88 5.51
CA VAL A 112 5.79 -7.60 6.76
C VAL A 112 7.10 -7.59 7.55
N GLY A 113 7.12 -6.80 8.64
CA GLY A 113 8.35 -6.50 9.38
C GLY A 113 9.30 -5.56 8.65
N CYS A 114 10.57 -5.49 9.11
CA CYS A 114 11.59 -4.63 8.50
C CYS A 114 13.00 -5.11 8.86
N ALA A 115 13.88 -5.20 7.86
CA ALA A 115 15.26 -5.64 8.06
C ALA A 115 16.22 -4.55 8.56
N MET A 116 15.76 -3.29 8.68
CA MET A 116 16.66 -2.15 8.94
C MET A 116 17.21 -2.12 10.35
N GLY A 117 16.53 -2.73 11.33
CA GLY A 117 17.00 -2.84 12.70
C GLY A 117 17.20 -1.51 13.43
N CYS A 118 16.48 -0.45 13.04
CA CYS A 118 16.55 0.86 13.70
C CYS A 118 16.20 0.73 15.19
N ALA A 119 17.10 1.21 16.08
CA ALA A 119 17.01 0.99 17.53
C ALA A 119 15.75 1.58 18.19
N PHE A 120 15.16 2.59 17.58
CA PHE A 120 13.94 3.28 18.05
C PHE A 120 12.65 2.76 17.41
N CYS A 121 12.73 1.82 16.45
CA CYS A 121 11.59 1.38 15.66
C CYS A 121 11.09 0.01 16.12
N LYS A 122 9.80 -0.07 16.57
CA LYS A 122 9.20 -1.34 16.97
C LYS A 122 9.19 -2.36 15.83
N THR A 123 8.89 -1.94 14.61
CA THR A 123 8.91 -2.84 13.43
C THR A 123 10.29 -3.43 13.18
N GLY A 124 11.37 -2.67 13.46
CA GLY A 124 12.74 -3.15 13.35
C GLY A 124 13.08 -4.32 14.29
N THR A 125 12.35 -4.49 15.38
CA THR A 125 12.52 -5.62 16.32
C THR A 125 11.79 -6.89 15.88
N LEU A 126 10.89 -6.80 14.90
CA LEU A 126 10.09 -7.94 14.40
C LEU A 126 10.83 -8.77 13.35
N GLY A 127 11.96 -8.25 12.82
CA GLY A 127 12.62 -8.84 11.66
C GLY A 127 11.85 -8.61 10.36
N PHE A 128 12.37 -9.13 9.27
CA PHE A 128 11.77 -9.05 7.93
C PHE A 128 11.25 -10.40 7.50
N SER A 129 10.01 -10.46 7.03
CA SER A 129 9.42 -11.67 6.46
C SER A 129 9.37 -11.57 4.92
N ARG A 130 8.61 -10.62 4.39
CA ARG A 130 8.44 -10.42 2.95
C ARG A 130 8.02 -8.99 2.59
N ASN A 131 8.15 -8.68 1.32
CA ASN A 131 7.53 -7.49 0.74
C ASN A 131 6.02 -7.67 0.61
N LEU A 132 5.27 -6.56 0.74
CA LEU A 132 3.86 -6.54 0.38
C LEU A 132 3.70 -6.46 -1.14
N THR A 133 2.63 -7.06 -1.64
CA THR A 133 2.18 -6.90 -3.02
C THR A 133 1.53 -5.54 -3.24
N ALA A 134 1.39 -5.13 -4.50
CA ALA A 134 0.66 -3.90 -4.82
C ALA A 134 -0.79 -3.93 -4.33
N SER A 135 -1.46 -5.08 -4.42
CA SER A 135 -2.83 -5.25 -3.90
C SER A 135 -2.90 -5.02 -2.40
N GLU A 136 -2.01 -5.64 -1.62
CA GLU A 136 -1.96 -5.47 -0.16
C GLU A 136 -1.66 -4.01 0.25
N ILE A 137 -0.92 -3.26 -0.57
CA ILE A 137 -0.68 -1.82 -0.35
C ILE A 137 -1.94 -1.00 -0.66
N VAL A 138 -2.60 -1.27 -1.78
CA VAL A 138 -3.84 -0.56 -2.18
C VAL A 138 -4.98 -0.89 -1.22
N GLU A 139 -5.09 -2.13 -0.75
CA GLU A 139 -6.11 -2.54 0.22
C GLU A 139 -6.02 -1.75 1.52
N GLN A 140 -4.82 -1.45 2.02
CA GLN A 140 -4.64 -0.59 3.19
C GLN A 140 -5.25 0.79 2.98
N PHE A 141 -5.00 1.40 1.80
CA PHE A 141 -5.59 2.68 1.44
C PHE A 141 -7.11 2.61 1.42
N LEU A 142 -7.69 1.59 0.79
CA LEU A 142 -9.15 1.41 0.70
C LEU A 142 -9.80 1.19 2.07
N TYR A 143 -9.17 0.41 2.97
CA TYR A 143 -9.68 0.23 4.34
C TYR A 143 -9.67 1.53 5.14
N LEU A 144 -8.62 2.34 4.99
CA LEU A 144 -8.57 3.65 5.65
C LEU A 144 -9.56 4.65 5.03
N GLU A 145 -9.84 4.54 3.74
CA GLU A 145 -10.84 5.38 3.08
C GLU A 145 -12.25 5.02 3.55
N ASP A 146 -12.53 3.75 3.87
CA ASP A 146 -13.80 3.32 4.50
C ASP A 146 -14.02 3.99 5.88
N GLU A 147 -12.95 4.39 6.58
CA GLU A 147 -13.03 5.04 7.89
C GLU A 147 -13.29 6.56 7.81
N CYS A 148 -13.15 7.18 6.64
CA CYS A 148 -13.14 8.64 6.56
C CYS A 148 -13.75 9.23 5.29
N GLU A 149 -14.46 8.47 4.48
CA GLU A 149 -15.06 8.82 3.18
C GLU A 149 -14.04 9.10 2.09
N LYS A 150 -13.03 9.96 2.35
CA LYS A 150 -12.04 10.35 1.34
C LYS A 150 -10.71 10.75 1.98
N LEU A 151 -9.64 10.11 1.52
CA LEU A 151 -8.28 10.43 1.91
C LEU A 151 -7.68 11.54 1.04
N ASP A 152 -6.92 12.44 1.67
CA ASP A 152 -6.22 13.53 0.97
C ASP A 152 -4.82 13.13 0.54
N ASN A 153 -4.10 12.37 1.38
CA ASN A 153 -2.70 12.04 1.17
C ASN A 153 -2.44 10.56 1.50
N ILE A 154 -1.29 10.08 1.01
CA ILE A 154 -0.73 8.80 1.42
C ILE A 154 0.75 8.98 1.78
N VAL A 155 1.19 8.36 2.86
CA VAL A 155 2.59 8.32 3.28
C VAL A 155 3.02 6.87 3.47
N PHE A 156 4.16 6.49 2.90
CA PHE A 156 4.80 5.19 3.13
C PHE A 156 5.73 5.33 4.34
N MET A 157 5.11 5.35 5.54
CA MET A 157 5.77 5.53 6.83
C MET A 157 5.32 4.49 7.87
N GLY A 158 4.64 3.42 7.42
CA GLY A 158 4.27 2.28 8.23
C GLY A 158 5.41 1.26 8.35
N MET A 159 5.06 -0.02 8.31
CA MET A 159 6.05 -1.10 8.43
C MET A 159 6.83 -1.28 7.13
N GLY A 160 8.18 -1.42 7.27
CA GLY A 160 9.09 -1.71 6.16
C GLY A 160 9.92 -0.52 5.68
N GLU A 161 10.97 -0.82 4.89
CA GLU A 161 11.78 0.15 4.17
C GLU A 161 11.33 0.18 2.70
N PRO A 162 10.74 1.29 2.24
CA PRO A 162 10.16 1.36 0.90
C PRO A 162 11.15 1.12 -0.25
N MET A 163 12.42 1.48 -0.07
CA MET A 163 13.44 1.32 -1.11
C MET A 163 13.71 -0.15 -1.46
N PHE A 164 13.31 -1.09 -0.59
CA PHE A 164 13.40 -2.53 -0.88
C PHE A 164 12.11 -3.13 -1.46
N ASN A 165 11.07 -2.30 -1.66
CA ASN A 165 9.81 -2.73 -2.30
C ASN A 165 9.33 -1.74 -3.38
N LEU A 166 10.23 -1.05 -4.05
CA LEU A 166 9.87 -0.08 -5.09
C LEU A 166 8.98 -0.65 -6.21
N PRO A 167 9.16 -1.90 -6.69
CA PRO A 167 8.28 -2.44 -7.73
C PRO A 167 6.80 -2.47 -7.34
N ALA A 168 6.48 -3.00 -6.16
CA ALA A 168 5.09 -3.05 -5.69
C ALA A 168 4.54 -1.66 -5.34
N ILE A 169 5.38 -0.78 -4.78
CA ILE A 169 5.01 0.60 -4.46
C ILE A 169 4.70 1.38 -5.75
N ARG A 170 5.54 1.27 -6.79
CA ARG A 170 5.29 1.91 -8.09
C ARG A 170 3.97 1.47 -8.67
N LYS A 171 3.68 0.18 -8.59
CA LYS A 171 2.42 -0.38 -9.07
C LYS A 171 1.22 0.13 -8.28
N ALA A 172 1.28 0.14 -6.96
CA ALA A 172 0.23 0.71 -6.10
C ALA A 172 0.00 2.20 -6.39
N ILE A 173 1.07 2.98 -6.59
CA ILE A 173 0.99 4.40 -6.96
C ILE A 173 0.35 4.56 -8.35
N GLU A 174 0.71 3.75 -9.34
CA GLU A 174 0.09 3.75 -10.67
C GLU A 174 -1.44 3.57 -10.56
N VAL A 175 -1.89 2.59 -9.79
CA VAL A 175 -3.32 2.32 -9.56
C VAL A 175 -4.01 3.51 -8.87
N LEU A 176 -3.44 4.03 -7.76
CA LEU A 176 -4.04 5.11 -6.98
C LEU A 176 -4.04 6.46 -7.71
N THR A 177 -3.08 6.70 -8.61
CA THR A 177 -2.98 7.96 -9.38
C THR A 177 -3.67 7.91 -10.73
N SER A 178 -4.15 6.73 -11.16
CA SER A 178 -4.83 6.56 -12.44
C SER A 178 -6.05 7.49 -12.56
N PRO A 179 -6.16 8.29 -13.64
CA PRO A 179 -7.32 9.15 -13.87
C PRO A 179 -8.63 8.38 -14.10
N GLU A 180 -8.55 7.11 -14.45
CA GLU A 180 -9.72 6.23 -14.61
C GLU A 180 -10.24 5.67 -13.26
N GLY A 181 -9.46 5.84 -12.16
CA GLY A 181 -9.78 5.35 -10.82
C GLY A 181 -9.86 6.46 -9.78
N ARG A 182 -9.04 6.30 -8.70
CA ARG A 182 -9.04 7.22 -7.56
C ARG A 182 -8.50 8.62 -7.90
N ASN A 183 -7.62 8.71 -8.90
CA ASN A 183 -7.04 9.95 -9.40
C ASN A 183 -6.35 10.79 -8.29
N LEU A 184 -5.61 10.12 -7.41
CA LEU A 184 -4.84 10.80 -6.37
C LEU A 184 -3.66 11.53 -7.01
N SER A 185 -3.48 12.81 -6.69
CA SER A 185 -2.33 13.56 -7.22
C SER A 185 -1.01 12.99 -6.70
N PRO A 186 0.02 12.76 -7.56
CA PRO A 186 1.35 12.33 -7.10
C PRO A 186 1.97 13.26 -6.06
N ARG A 187 1.62 14.54 -6.05
CA ARG A 187 2.06 15.52 -5.02
C ARG A 187 1.49 15.24 -3.63
N ARG A 188 0.48 14.39 -3.53
CA ARG A 188 -0.16 13.94 -2.28
C ARG A 188 0.46 12.66 -1.74
N ILE A 189 1.50 12.14 -2.38
CA ILE A 189 2.19 10.91 -2.01
C ILE A 189 3.58 11.25 -1.48
N THR A 190 3.92 10.72 -0.29
CA THR A 190 5.25 10.85 0.30
C THR A 190 5.79 9.46 0.59
N LEU A 191 7.00 9.18 0.12
CA LEU A 191 7.75 7.98 0.42
C LEU A 191 8.88 8.36 1.40
N SER A 192 8.97 7.64 2.54
CA SER A 192 10.01 7.86 3.52
C SER A 192 11.03 6.72 3.49
N THR A 193 12.31 7.06 3.61
CA THR A 193 13.39 6.06 3.65
C THR A 193 14.35 6.35 4.77
N CYS A 194 14.96 5.31 5.32
CA CYS A 194 16.07 5.44 6.25
C CYS A 194 17.40 5.84 5.54
N GLY A 195 17.37 6.08 4.22
CA GLY A 195 18.51 6.57 3.45
C GLY A 195 19.24 5.49 2.64
N VAL A 196 18.51 4.56 2.05
CA VAL A 196 19.06 3.55 1.12
C VAL A 196 19.42 4.24 -0.20
N ILE A 197 20.68 4.64 -0.35
CA ILE A 197 21.18 5.48 -1.45
C ILE A 197 20.82 4.91 -2.83
N LYS A 198 21.07 3.62 -3.04
CA LYS A 198 20.77 2.95 -4.33
C LYS A 198 19.27 3.04 -4.68
N GLY A 199 18.39 2.88 -3.69
CA GLY A 199 16.95 3.01 -3.89
C GLY A 199 16.51 4.44 -4.17
N ILE A 200 17.18 5.44 -3.57
CA ILE A 200 16.92 6.86 -3.83
C ILE A 200 17.24 7.20 -5.29
N TYR A 201 18.39 6.77 -5.81
CA TYR A 201 18.75 6.95 -7.22
C TYR A 201 17.76 6.22 -8.15
N ASP A 202 17.42 4.97 -7.85
CA ASP A 202 16.42 4.24 -8.66
C ASP A 202 15.06 4.94 -8.67
N LEU A 203 14.63 5.51 -7.54
CA LEU A 203 13.40 6.32 -7.50
C LEU A 203 13.52 7.60 -8.34
N ALA A 204 14.68 8.26 -8.31
CA ALA A 204 14.94 9.47 -9.08
C ALA A 204 14.92 9.22 -10.60
N ASP A 205 15.54 8.13 -11.03
CA ASP A 205 15.70 7.79 -12.45
C ASP A 205 14.42 7.18 -13.05
N ASN A 206 13.72 6.34 -12.29
CA ASN A 206 12.60 5.53 -12.79
C ASN A 206 11.23 5.96 -12.21
N GLY A 207 11.18 7.00 -11.40
CA GLY A 207 9.94 7.54 -10.81
C GLY A 207 9.20 6.58 -9.86
N PRO A 208 7.95 6.88 -9.52
CA PRO A 208 7.13 8.03 -9.92
C PRO A 208 7.57 9.36 -9.30
N LYS A 209 7.14 10.50 -9.88
CA LYS A 209 7.45 11.84 -9.36
C LYS A 209 6.59 12.19 -8.14
N ILE A 210 7.00 11.70 -6.99
CA ILE A 210 6.36 11.89 -5.69
C ILE A 210 7.29 12.65 -4.73
N ARG A 211 6.83 12.90 -3.50
CA ARG A 211 7.68 13.48 -2.45
C ARG A 211 8.54 12.39 -1.83
N LEU A 212 9.82 12.71 -1.62
CA LEU A 212 10.75 11.88 -0.85
C LEU A 212 11.03 12.55 0.50
N ALA A 213 10.97 11.77 1.57
CA ALA A 213 11.44 12.12 2.90
C ALA A 213 12.58 11.19 3.28
N VAL A 214 13.64 11.75 3.89
CA VAL A 214 14.75 10.95 4.41
C VAL A 214 14.78 11.08 5.93
N SER A 215 14.74 9.96 6.63
CA SER A 215 14.87 9.88 8.08
C SER A 215 16.31 10.10 8.48
N LEU A 216 16.69 11.35 8.69
CA LEU A 216 18.06 11.71 9.08
C LEU A 216 18.40 11.20 10.48
N THR A 217 17.49 11.36 11.42
CA THR A 217 17.60 11.00 12.85
C THR A 217 18.65 11.81 13.58
N THR A 218 19.89 11.82 13.08
CA THR A 218 21.01 12.62 13.60
C THR A 218 22.03 12.87 12.49
N ALA A 219 22.69 14.02 12.53
CA ALA A 219 23.80 14.38 11.64
C ALA A 219 25.17 13.84 12.13
N ASN A 220 25.25 13.30 13.36
CA ASN A 220 26.45 12.65 13.86
C ASN A 220 26.57 11.24 13.28
N PRO A 221 27.60 10.91 12.47
CA PRO A 221 27.71 9.63 11.78
C PRO A 221 27.77 8.44 12.74
N GLU A 222 28.57 8.53 13.82
CA GLU A 222 28.75 7.44 14.78
C GLU A 222 27.43 7.13 15.54
N LEU A 223 26.71 8.18 15.95
CA LEU A 223 25.43 8.03 16.61
C LEU A 223 24.38 7.48 15.63
N ARG A 224 24.42 7.93 14.37
CA ARG A 224 23.52 7.44 13.33
C ARG A 224 23.70 5.94 13.08
N GLU A 225 24.93 5.45 13.01
CA GLU A 225 25.22 4.02 12.84
C GLU A 225 24.69 3.18 14.02
N LYS A 226 24.77 3.70 15.24
CA LYS A 226 24.22 3.03 16.43
C LYS A 226 22.68 2.96 16.39
N LEU A 227 22.02 4.04 15.94
CA LEU A 227 20.57 4.14 15.89
C LEU A 227 19.96 3.50 14.65
N MET A 228 20.68 3.53 13.53
CA MET A 228 20.24 3.06 12.21
C MET A 228 21.36 2.27 11.55
N PRO A 229 21.44 0.94 11.75
CA PRO A 229 22.55 0.11 11.25
C PRO A 229 22.81 0.20 9.74
N ILE A 230 21.79 0.55 8.96
CA ILE A 230 21.91 0.77 7.51
C ILE A 230 22.90 1.90 7.15
N ALA A 231 23.16 2.83 8.06
CA ALA A 231 24.09 3.93 7.84
C ALA A 231 25.52 3.48 7.59
N LYS A 232 25.93 2.29 8.06
CA LYS A 232 27.25 1.70 7.76
C LYS A 232 27.49 1.51 6.27
N SER A 233 26.46 1.13 5.53
CA SER A 233 26.52 0.92 4.07
C SER A 233 25.96 2.11 3.27
N ASN A 234 25.35 3.07 3.94
CA ASN A 234 24.75 4.27 3.34
C ASN A 234 25.13 5.49 4.20
N PRO A 235 26.40 5.93 4.18
CA PRO A 235 26.87 7.06 4.98
C PRO A 235 26.26 8.40 4.51
N LEU A 236 26.38 9.45 5.32
CA LEU A 236 25.85 10.79 5.05
C LEU A 236 26.73 11.63 4.10
N ASN A 237 27.92 11.21 3.78
CA ASN A 237 28.93 11.91 2.95
C ASN A 237 29.03 11.34 1.53
#